data_451f625ca721b67aac742991c22355cd
#
_entry.id   451f625ca721b67aac742991c22355cd
#
_cell.length_a   1.000
_cell.length_b   1.000
_cell.length_c   1.000
_cell.angle_alpha   90.00
_cell.angle_beta   90.00
_cell.angle_gamma   90.00
#
_symmetry.space_group_name_H-M   'P 1'
#
loop_
_entity.id
_entity.type
_entity.pdbx_description
1 polymer ?
#
loop_
_entity_poly.entity_id
_entity_poly.type
_entity_poly.pdbx_seq_one_letter_code
_entity_poly.pdbx_strand_id
1 'polypeptide(L)'
;MEAPSPAPVNNDIVVEATHVHKEHYYRVRIRENICKIKITNEEGNIYYIELTPDSNFWEENKKYFQDNFSKFSDIINETLIVEKGDIKHKIIKEDFEEIILNIIYEGIFGFKISIKIPRKRDRIDLLNNEVQDIMKQNEEKEKIIKDLDKRVDYLERLIQMNLDRGQLIRMDPS
;
A
#
# COMPACT_ATOMS: atom_id res chain seq x y z
N MET A 1 -12.55 52.74 14.45
CA MET A 1 -12.65 51.66 13.47
C MET A 1 -11.24 51.16 13.22
N GLU A 2 -10.87 50.05 13.87
CA GLU A 2 -9.58 49.39 13.61
C GLU A 2 -9.70 48.61 12.31
N ALA A 3 -8.72 48.75 11.42
CA ALA A 3 -8.62 47.99 10.21
C ALA A 3 -8.35 46.52 10.55
N PRO A 4 -8.98 45.55 9.88
CA PRO A 4 -8.70 44.16 10.14
C PRO A 4 -7.24 43.84 9.81
N SER A 5 -6.57 43.19 10.77
CA SER A 5 -5.21 42.69 10.62
C SER A 5 -5.15 41.75 9.40
N PRO A 6 -4.16 41.89 8.51
CA PRO A 6 -4.04 41.00 7.36
C PRO A 6 -3.84 39.56 7.88
N ALA A 7 -4.60 38.63 7.32
CA ALA A 7 -4.43 37.19 7.59
C ALA A 7 -2.99 36.78 7.31
N PRO A 8 -2.39 35.88 8.11
CA PRO A 8 -1.04 35.39 7.88
C PRO A 8 -0.99 34.76 6.49
N VAL A 9 -0.14 35.32 5.63
CA VAL A 9 0.19 34.73 4.32
C VAL A 9 0.99 33.47 4.62
N ASN A 10 0.34 32.34 4.48
CA ASN A 10 0.98 31.04 4.64
C ASN A 10 1.89 30.85 3.42
N ASN A 11 3.14 31.28 3.51
CA ASN A 11 4.18 31.06 2.52
C ASN A 11 4.70 29.62 2.65
N ASP A 12 3.83 28.65 2.46
CA ASP A 12 4.22 27.25 2.31
C ASP A 12 5.08 27.12 1.03
N ILE A 13 6.38 27.12 1.18
CA ILE A 13 7.30 26.86 0.08
C ILE A 13 7.11 25.38 -0.29
N VAL A 14 6.39 25.15 -1.35
CA VAL A 14 6.27 23.83 -1.96
C VAL A 14 7.34 23.73 -3.03
N VAL A 15 8.37 22.91 -2.77
CA VAL A 15 9.32 22.51 -3.80
C VAL A 15 8.76 21.26 -4.47
N GLU A 16 8.41 21.37 -5.75
CA GLU A 16 8.02 20.24 -6.56
C GLU A 16 8.93 20.18 -7.79
N ALA A 17 9.66 19.07 -7.93
CA ALA A 17 10.57 18.87 -9.01
C ALA A 17 10.43 17.47 -9.61
N THR A 18 10.76 17.34 -10.89
CA THR A 18 10.63 16.11 -11.65
C THR A 18 11.90 15.84 -12.43
N HIS A 19 12.30 14.58 -12.52
CA HIS A 19 13.47 14.15 -13.27
C HIS A 19 13.23 12.77 -13.90
N VAL A 20 13.87 12.52 -15.04
CA VAL A 20 13.87 11.21 -15.71
C VAL A 20 15.28 10.66 -15.69
N HIS A 21 15.46 9.53 -15.03
CA HIS A 21 16.73 8.82 -15.01
C HIS A 21 16.52 7.37 -15.46
N LYS A 22 17.18 6.98 -16.53
CA LYS A 22 16.99 5.67 -17.19
C LYS A 22 15.51 5.45 -17.51
N GLU A 23 14.97 4.38 -16.96
CA GLU A 23 13.59 3.91 -17.19
C GLU A 23 12.58 4.40 -16.12
N HIS A 24 13.01 5.36 -15.28
CA HIS A 24 12.21 5.83 -14.15
C HIS A 24 11.99 7.34 -14.22
N TYR A 25 10.74 7.71 -13.93
CA TYR A 25 10.35 9.09 -13.77
C TYR A 25 10.18 9.40 -12.27
N TYR A 26 11.02 10.29 -11.77
CA TYR A 26 11.04 10.72 -10.37
C TYR A 26 10.26 12.02 -10.20
N ARG A 27 9.47 12.10 -9.15
CA ARG A 27 8.86 13.34 -8.68
C ARG A 27 9.07 13.44 -7.18
N VAL A 28 9.70 14.53 -6.76
CA VAL A 28 9.91 14.87 -5.35
C VAL A 28 9.08 16.10 -5.03
N ARG A 29 8.33 16.06 -3.94
CA ARG A 29 7.59 17.20 -3.43
C ARG A 29 7.90 17.36 -1.96
N ILE A 30 8.44 18.55 -1.60
CA ILE A 30 8.80 18.90 -0.24
C ILE A 30 7.88 20.03 0.21
N ARG A 31 7.29 19.86 1.38
CA ARG A 31 6.48 20.87 2.03
C ARG A 31 6.75 20.79 3.52
N GLU A 32 7.35 21.86 4.11
CA GLU A 32 7.72 21.90 5.53
C GLU A 32 8.39 20.60 6.02
N ASN A 33 7.66 19.81 6.79
CA ASN A 33 8.12 18.56 7.39
C ASN A 33 7.62 17.32 6.64
N ILE A 34 7.28 17.44 5.36
CA ILE A 34 6.80 16.32 4.54
C ILE A 34 7.64 16.23 3.28
N CYS A 35 8.24 15.05 3.06
CA CYS A 35 8.94 14.70 1.83
C CYS A 35 8.19 13.57 1.12
N LYS A 36 7.64 13.87 -0.05
CA LYS A 36 6.90 12.92 -0.89
C LYS A 36 7.76 12.50 -2.06
N ILE A 37 7.95 11.20 -2.20
CA ILE A 37 8.70 10.63 -3.33
C ILE A 37 7.72 9.78 -4.13
N LYS A 38 7.63 10.06 -5.43
CA LYS A 38 6.88 9.27 -6.38
C LYS A 38 7.84 8.81 -7.48
N ILE A 39 7.83 7.51 -7.77
CA ILE A 39 8.58 6.92 -8.88
C ILE A 39 7.58 6.25 -9.80
N THR A 40 7.70 6.48 -11.09
CA THR A 40 6.90 5.80 -12.12
C THR A 40 7.86 5.12 -13.07
N ASN A 41 7.70 3.81 -13.29
CA ASN A 41 8.51 3.07 -14.25
C ASN A 41 7.92 3.12 -15.67
N GLU A 42 8.61 2.55 -16.66
CA GLU A 42 8.15 2.52 -18.07
C GLU A 42 6.82 1.80 -18.26
N GLU A 43 6.51 0.82 -17.42
CA GLU A 43 5.23 0.09 -17.46
C GLU A 43 4.07 0.92 -16.90
N GLY A 44 4.33 2.11 -16.35
CA GLY A 44 3.33 2.97 -15.73
C GLY A 44 3.02 2.62 -14.28
N ASN A 45 3.75 1.67 -13.66
CA ASN A 45 3.59 1.37 -12.25
C ASN A 45 4.04 2.58 -11.41
N ILE A 46 3.24 2.91 -10.41
CA ILE A 46 3.49 4.05 -9.53
C ILE A 46 3.89 3.54 -8.16
N TYR A 47 5.04 3.99 -7.68
CA TYR A 47 5.53 3.77 -6.32
C TYR A 47 5.53 5.11 -5.59
N TYR A 48 5.06 5.10 -4.34
CA TYR A 48 4.86 6.33 -3.60
C TYR A 48 5.12 6.15 -2.12
N ILE A 49 5.84 7.11 -1.54
CA ILE A 49 6.04 7.20 -0.09
C ILE A 49 5.93 8.65 0.37
N GLU A 50 5.43 8.82 1.57
CA GLU A 50 5.43 10.07 2.31
C GLU A 50 6.28 9.88 3.57
N LEU A 51 7.33 10.68 3.70
CA LEU A 51 8.25 10.66 4.82
C LEU A 51 8.04 11.92 5.67
N THR A 52 7.97 11.73 6.97
CA THR A 52 7.79 12.78 7.96
C THR A 52 8.77 12.58 9.11
N PRO A 53 8.99 13.58 9.99
CA PRO A 53 9.79 13.43 11.19
C PRO A 53 9.30 12.32 12.14
N ASP A 54 8.03 11.94 12.05
CA ASP A 54 7.43 10.88 12.89
C ASP A 54 7.50 9.49 12.23
N SER A 55 8.07 9.38 11.02
CA SER A 55 8.17 8.11 10.32
C SER A 55 9.27 7.22 10.93
N ASN A 56 9.03 5.92 11.01
CA ASN A 56 10.03 4.94 11.47
C ASN A 56 11.33 5.04 10.66
N PHE A 57 11.22 5.28 9.36
CA PHE A 57 12.38 5.49 8.51
C PHE A 57 13.25 6.66 8.99
N TRP A 58 12.62 7.77 9.36
CA TRP A 58 13.35 8.93 9.86
C TRP A 58 14.04 8.62 11.18
N GLU A 59 13.34 8.03 12.13
CA GLU A 59 13.90 7.67 13.43
C GLU A 59 15.15 6.79 13.31
N GLU A 60 15.17 5.85 12.38
CA GLU A 60 16.32 4.97 12.13
C GLU A 60 17.50 5.69 11.46
N ASN A 61 17.24 6.74 10.69
CA ASN A 61 18.24 7.36 9.80
C ASN A 61 18.62 8.79 10.18
N LYS A 62 17.91 9.47 11.08
CA LYS A 62 18.11 10.89 11.45
C LYS A 62 19.53 11.26 11.84
N LYS A 63 20.27 10.33 12.44
CA LYS A 63 21.69 10.51 12.81
C LYS A 63 22.59 10.92 11.63
N TYR A 64 22.27 10.46 10.42
CA TYR A 64 23.06 10.82 9.22
C TYR A 64 22.81 12.26 8.77
N PHE A 65 21.73 12.87 9.24
CA PHE A 65 21.28 14.21 8.86
C PHE A 65 21.35 15.21 10.03
N GLN A 66 22.04 14.84 11.12
CA GLN A 66 22.17 15.67 12.32
C GLN A 66 20.81 16.05 12.93
N ASP A 67 19.86 15.10 12.93
CA ASP A 67 18.47 15.28 13.40
C ASP A 67 17.72 16.42 12.69
N ASN A 68 18.15 16.78 11.47
CA ASN A 68 17.55 17.86 10.68
C ASN A 68 16.79 17.29 9.46
N PHE A 69 15.46 17.23 9.56
CA PHE A 69 14.61 16.69 8.50
C PHE A 69 14.63 17.54 7.22
N SER A 70 14.78 18.87 7.31
CA SER A 70 14.92 19.72 6.13
C SER A 70 16.18 19.38 5.34
N LYS A 71 17.31 19.15 6.03
CA LYS A 71 18.55 18.70 5.39
C LYS A 71 18.39 17.37 4.68
N PHE A 72 17.64 16.43 5.27
CA PHE A 72 17.30 15.17 4.61
C PHE A 72 16.49 15.42 3.34
N SER A 73 15.46 16.23 3.40
CA SER A 73 14.60 16.56 2.26
C SER A 73 15.37 17.23 1.12
N ASP A 74 16.28 18.14 1.45
CA ASP A 74 17.15 18.80 0.47
C ASP A 74 18.08 17.77 -0.23
N ILE A 75 18.67 16.86 0.53
CA ILE A 75 19.51 15.79 0.01
C ILE A 75 18.72 14.86 -0.93
N ILE A 76 17.49 14.49 -0.55
CA ILE A 76 16.60 13.71 -1.43
C ILE A 76 16.35 14.43 -2.75
N ASN A 77 16.03 15.72 -2.69
CA ASN A 77 15.77 16.52 -3.88
C ASN A 77 17.02 16.64 -4.76
N GLU A 78 18.16 16.96 -4.17
CA GLU A 78 19.44 17.08 -4.90
C GLU A 78 19.82 15.75 -5.56
N THR A 79 19.64 14.64 -4.87
CA THR A 79 20.03 13.30 -5.36
C THR A 79 19.11 12.80 -6.47
N LEU A 80 17.79 12.94 -6.30
CA LEU A 80 16.83 12.34 -7.24
C LEU A 80 16.47 13.25 -8.41
N ILE A 81 16.66 14.56 -8.26
CA ILE A 81 16.21 15.53 -9.24
C ILE A 81 17.38 16.25 -9.91
N VAL A 82 18.35 16.71 -9.13
CA VAL A 82 19.44 17.55 -9.63
C VAL A 82 20.63 16.72 -10.08
N GLU A 83 20.80 15.53 -9.51
CA GLU A 83 21.92 14.60 -9.75
C GLU A 83 23.30 15.29 -9.58
N LYS A 84 23.41 16.17 -8.59
CA LYS A 84 24.65 16.87 -8.27
C LYS A 84 25.37 16.27 -7.08
N GLY A 85 26.70 16.29 -7.14
CA GLY A 85 27.58 16.05 -6.01
C GLY A 85 27.97 14.59 -5.80
N ASP A 86 28.46 14.32 -4.59
CA ASP A 86 28.99 13.01 -4.17
C ASP A 86 27.89 12.04 -3.71
N ILE A 87 26.63 12.43 -3.89
CA ILE A 87 25.49 11.62 -3.50
C ILE A 87 24.87 10.98 -4.75
N LYS A 88 24.77 9.66 -4.72
CA LYS A 88 24.23 8.85 -5.81
C LYS A 88 22.99 8.12 -5.36
N HIS A 89 22.12 7.83 -6.28
CA HIS A 89 20.98 6.94 -6.04
C HIS A 89 21.04 5.71 -6.95
N LYS A 90 20.44 4.60 -6.47
CA LYS A 90 20.31 3.38 -7.23
C LYS A 90 19.09 2.60 -6.77
N ILE A 91 18.26 2.20 -7.71
CA ILE A 91 17.24 1.18 -7.45
C ILE A 91 17.94 -0.18 -7.39
N ILE A 92 17.84 -0.86 -6.25
CA ILE A 92 18.47 -2.17 -6.03
C ILE A 92 17.48 -3.33 -6.11
N LYS A 93 16.20 -3.03 -5.97
CA LYS A 93 15.10 -3.97 -6.11
C LYS A 93 13.91 -3.23 -6.68
N GLU A 94 13.30 -3.81 -7.67
CA GLU A 94 12.02 -3.39 -8.20
C GLU A 94 11.18 -4.64 -8.46
N ASP A 95 10.03 -4.71 -7.82
CA ASP A 95 9.06 -5.76 -8.05
C ASP A 95 7.64 -5.17 -8.09
N PHE A 96 6.66 -6.03 -8.21
CA PHE A 96 5.27 -5.61 -8.29
C PHE A 96 4.76 -4.89 -7.04
N GLU A 97 5.37 -5.11 -5.88
CA GLU A 97 4.88 -4.57 -4.60
C GLU A 97 5.65 -3.32 -4.15
N GLU A 98 6.96 -3.27 -4.39
CA GLU A 98 7.82 -2.21 -3.88
C GLU A 98 9.05 -1.94 -4.74
N ILE A 99 9.58 -0.72 -4.62
CA ILE A 99 10.93 -0.37 -5.03
C ILE A 99 11.80 -0.19 -3.79
N ILE A 100 13.04 -0.69 -3.81
CA ILE A 100 14.06 -0.35 -2.82
C ILE A 100 15.06 0.60 -3.47
N LEU A 101 15.02 1.85 -3.02
CA LEU A 101 15.88 2.93 -3.46
C LEU A 101 17.01 3.13 -2.46
N ASN A 102 18.25 2.97 -2.92
CA ASN A 102 19.42 3.32 -2.13
C ASN A 102 19.88 4.73 -2.46
N ILE A 103 20.21 5.49 -1.42
CA ILE A 103 20.91 6.77 -1.49
C ILE A 103 22.26 6.57 -0.83
N ILE A 104 23.31 6.86 -1.56
CA ILE A 104 24.70 6.56 -1.20
C ILE A 104 25.49 7.85 -1.24
N TYR A 105 26.10 8.23 -0.12
CA TYR A 105 27.06 9.31 -0.02
C TYR A 105 28.46 8.71 0.15
N GLU A 106 29.36 9.01 -0.80
CA GLU A 106 30.73 8.45 -0.85
C GLU A 106 31.78 9.37 -0.21
N GLY A 107 31.37 10.40 0.54
CA GLY A 107 32.30 11.32 1.23
C GLY A 107 33.03 10.70 2.43
N ILE A 108 33.87 11.51 3.13
CA ILE A 108 34.73 11.07 4.24
C ILE A 108 33.94 10.35 5.36
N PHE A 109 32.71 10.76 5.60
CA PHE A 109 31.77 10.10 6.53
C PHE A 109 30.60 9.50 5.74
N GLY A 110 30.93 8.67 4.76
CA GLY A 110 29.95 8.08 3.85
C GLY A 110 28.76 7.42 4.58
N PHE A 111 27.59 7.54 4.01
CA PHE A 111 26.40 6.83 4.47
C PHE A 111 25.68 6.14 3.31
N LYS A 112 24.94 5.13 3.66
CA LYS A 112 24.01 4.45 2.76
C LYS A 112 22.69 4.29 3.48
N ILE A 113 21.63 4.81 2.88
CA ILE A 113 20.26 4.60 3.35
C ILE A 113 19.45 3.87 2.28
N SER A 114 18.49 3.07 2.71
CA SER A 114 17.62 2.30 1.84
C SER A 114 16.17 2.67 2.13
N ILE A 115 15.49 3.23 1.14
CA ILE A 115 14.09 3.64 1.24
C ILE A 115 13.25 2.57 0.54
N LYS A 116 12.34 1.95 1.27
CA LYS A 116 11.33 1.06 0.70
C LYS A 116 10.13 1.90 0.27
N ILE A 117 9.83 1.89 -1.00
CA ILE A 117 8.76 2.68 -1.59
C ILE A 117 7.70 1.71 -2.11
N PRO A 118 6.56 1.57 -1.42
CA PRO A 118 5.51 0.66 -1.84
C PRO A 118 4.84 1.11 -3.14
N ARG A 119 4.37 0.14 -3.91
CA ARG A 119 3.54 0.42 -5.08
C ARG A 119 2.22 1.07 -4.62
N LYS A 120 1.88 2.17 -5.25
CA LYS A 120 0.57 2.78 -5.09
C LYS A 120 -0.45 1.91 -5.82
N ARG A 121 -1.26 1.19 -5.06
CA ARG A 121 -2.37 0.43 -5.64
C ARG A 121 -3.43 1.42 -6.11
N ASP A 122 -3.79 1.32 -7.37
CA ASP A 122 -4.92 2.09 -7.90
C ASP A 122 -6.21 1.57 -7.27
N ARG A 123 -7.22 2.45 -7.19
CA ARG A 123 -8.54 2.08 -6.65
C ARG A 123 -9.14 0.87 -7.35
N ILE A 124 -8.82 0.70 -8.63
CA ILE A 124 -9.25 -0.44 -9.45
C ILE A 124 -8.60 -1.74 -8.95
N ASP A 125 -7.30 -1.74 -8.63
CA ASP A 125 -6.59 -2.93 -8.10
C ASP A 125 -7.16 -3.34 -6.73
N LEU A 126 -7.49 -2.37 -5.87
CA LEU A 126 -8.12 -2.64 -4.57
C LEU A 126 -9.49 -3.26 -4.75
N LEU A 127 -10.32 -2.69 -5.65
CA LEU A 127 -11.65 -3.23 -5.96
C LEU A 127 -11.57 -4.62 -6.58
N ASN A 128 -10.63 -4.88 -7.47
CA ASN A 128 -10.43 -6.20 -8.04
C ASN A 128 -10.06 -7.25 -6.98
N ASN A 129 -9.21 -6.90 -6.02
CA ASN A 129 -8.88 -7.79 -4.91
C ASN A 129 -10.10 -8.08 -4.02
N GLU A 130 -10.89 -7.03 -3.68
CA GLU A 130 -12.14 -7.20 -2.93
C GLU A 130 -13.14 -8.10 -3.67
N VAL A 131 -13.28 -7.93 -4.98
CA VAL A 131 -14.13 -8.78 -5.82
C VAL A 131 -13.66 -10.23 -5.80
N GLN A 132 -12.37 -10.49 -5.91
CA GLN A 132 -11.81 -11.84 -5.84
C GLN A 132 -12.06 -12.50 -4.48
N ASP A 133 -11.93 -11.74 -3.39
CA ASP A 133 -12.19 -12.26 -2.04
C ASP A 133 -13.69 -12.58 -1.84
N ILE A 134 -14.59 -11.73 -2.36
CA ILE A 134 -16.03 -11.99 -2.34
C ILE A 134 -16.37 -13.24 -3.17
N MET A 135 -15.76 -13.41 -4.34
CA MET A 135 -15.97 -14.60 -5.18
C MET A 135 -15.57 -15.88 -4.44
N LYS A 136 -14.42 -15.92 -3.79
CA LYS A 136 -13.97 -17.07 -2.97
C LYS A 136 -14.95 -17.37 -1.84
N GLN A 137 -15.41 -16.35 -1.12
CA GLN A 137 -16.39 -16.52 -0.05
C GLN A 137 -17.73 -17.07 -0.57
N ASN A 138 -18.16 -16.64 -1.76
CA ASN A 138 -19.38 -17.14 -2.37
C ASN A 138 -19.23 -18.62 -2.77
N GLU A 139 -18.09 -19.03 -3.35
CA GLU A 139 -17.81 -20.42 -3.66
C GLU A 139 -17.84 -21.33 -2.40
N GLU A 140 -17.30 -20.85 -1.28
CA GLU A 140 -17.36 -21.56 -0.01
C GLU A 140 -18.80 -21.69 0.51
N LYS A 141 -19.58 -20.62 0.43
CA LYS A 141 -21.01 -20.65 0.81
C LYS A 141 -21.81 -21.59 -0.06
N GLU A 142 -21.57 -21.62 -1.37
CA GLU A 142 -22.23 -22.59 -2.25
C GLU A 142 -21.92 -24.04 -1.90
N LYS A 143 -20.68 -24.35 -1.51
CA LYS A 143 -20.31 -25.69 -1.02
C LYS A 143 -21.10 -26.07 0.24
N ILE A 144 -21.22 -25.12 1.19
CA ILE A 144 -21.99 -25.34 2.41
C ILE A 144 -23.47 -25.56 2.09
N ILE A 145 -24.06 -24.76 1.22
CA ILE A 145 -25.46 -24.90 0.79
C ILE A 145 -25.68 -26.27 0.19
N LYS A 146 -24.83 -26.73 -0.73
CA LYS A 146 -24.92 -28.07 -1.35
C LYS A 146 -24.81 -29.21 -0.31
N ASP A 147 -24.02 -29.04 0.73
CA ASP A 147 -23.92 -30.03 1.81
C ASP A 147 -25.19 -30.03 2.68
N LEU A 148 -25.70 -28.85 2.99
CA LEU A 148 -26.96 -28.71 3.72
C LEU A 148 -28.13 -29.31 2.95
N ASP A 149 -28.26 -29.09 1.67
CA ASP A 149 -29.30 -29.66 0.82
C ASP A 149 -29.25 -31.20 0.86
N LYS A 150 -28.08 -31.80 0.73
CA LYS A 150 -27.93 -33.25 0.87
C LYS A 150 -28.39 -33.78 2.24
N ARG A 151 -28.10 -33.02 3.31
CA ARG A 151 -28.53 -33.38 4.66
C ARG A 151 -30.02 -33.24 4.84
N VAL A 152 -30.63 -32.22 4.23
CA VAL A 152 -32.11 -32.06 4.22
C VAL A 152 -32.77 -33.23 3.49
N ASP A 153 -32.31 -33.55 2.28
CA ASP A 153 -32.80 -34.71 1.50
C ASP A 153 -32.71 -36.00 2.30
N TYR A 154 -31.60 -36.21 3.00
CA TYR A 154 -31.44 -37.41 3.84
C TYR A 154 -32.45 -37.42 5.00
N LEU A 155 -32.66 -36.31 5.69
CA LEU A 155 -33.60 -36.20 6.78
C LEU A 155 -35.07 -36.40 6.31
N GLU A 156 -35.41 -35.85 5.15
CA GLU A 156 -36.75 -36.04 4.56
C GLU A 156 -37.01 -37.52 4.25
N ARG A 157 -36.03 -38.23 3.69
CA ARG A 157 -36.13 -39.70 3.45
C ARG A 157 -36.32 -40.47 4.76
N LEU A 158 -35.57 -40.07 5.83
CA LEU A 158 -35.73 -40.73 7.14
C LEU A 158 -37.11 -40.48 7.74
N ILE A 159 -37.64 -39.27 7.62
CA ILE A 159 -38.99 -38.93 8.10
C ILE A 159 -40.00 -39.76 7.32
N GLN A 160 -39.92 -39.82 6.00
CA GLN A 160 -40.84 -40.61 5.17
C GLN A 160 -40.81 -42.10 5.54
N MET A 161 -39.61 -42.68 5.69
CA MET A 161 -39.47 -44.08 6.11
C MET A 161 -40.11 -44.37 7.48
N ASN A 162 -40.02 -43.42 8.43
CA ASN A 162 -40.62 -43.55 9.76
C ASN A 162 -42.15 -43.44 9.70
N LEU A 163 -42.68 -42.54 8.88
CA LEU A 163 -44.11 -42.38 8.65
C LEU A 163 -44.71 -43.66 8.04
N ASP A 164 -44.03 -44.23 7.01
CA ASP A 164 -44.46 -45.43 6.35
C ASP A 164 -44.48 -46.64 7.33
N ARG A 165 -43.46 -46.79 8.17
CA ARG A 165 -43.41 -47.79 9.23
C ARG A 165 -44.55 -47.59 10.27
N GLY A 166 -44.83 -46.38 10.66
CA GLY A 166 -45.91 -46.05 11.57
C GLY A 166 -47.31 -46.37 11.02
N GLN A 167 -47.49 -46.25 9.71
CA GLN A 167 -48.72 -46.64 9.04
C GLN A 167 -48.90 -48.15 8.95
N LEU A 168 -47.82 -48.90 8.67
CA LEU A 168 -47.83 -50.37 8.62
C LEU A 168 -48.20 -50.98 9.97
N ILE A 169 -47.74 -50.41 11.08
CA ILE A 169 -48.08 -50.86 12.45
C ILE A 169 -49.57 -50.65 12.78
N ARG A 170 -50.21 -49.63 12.18
CA ARG A 170 -51.63 -49.33 12.38
C ARG A 170 -52.56 -50.16 11.49
N MET A 171 -52.02 -50.80 10.45
CA MET A 171 -52.81 -51.59 9.50
C MET A 171 -52.86 -53.10 9.83
N ASP A 172 -52.23 -53.57 10.91
CA ASP A 172 -52.26 -54.92 11.35
C ASP A 172 -53.10 -55.10 12.65
N PRO A 173 -54.43 -55.11 12.58
CA PRO A 173 -55.29 -55.49 13.66
C PRO A 173 -55.56 -57.02 13.61
N SER A 174 -54.67 -57.79 14.23
CA SER A 174 -54.97 -59.17 14.55
C SER A 174 -56.01 -59.32 15.61
#